data_72a0fa7a04c157475f08271e6c30ed72
#
_entry.id   72a0fa7a04c157475f08271e6c30ed72
#
_cell.length_a   1.000
_cell.length_b   1.000
_cell.length_c   1.000
_cell.angle_alpha   90.00
_cell.angle_beta   90.00
_cell.angle_gamma   90.00
#
_symmetry.space_group_name_H-M   'P 1'
#
loop_
_entity.id
_entity.type
_entity.pdbx_description
1 polymer ?
#
loop_
_entity_poly.entity_id
_entity_poly.type
_entity_poly.pdbx_seq_one_letter_code
_entity_poly.pdbx_strand_id
1 'polypeptide(L)'
;MTAFEELATNAILHKEYDTPEYVGIYIYRDRISFVNHNRPLPPVTIEALNNNRSFDKRQYLNKELKDMFFSLNLIESYGSGIRRAKDALKNNGSPKLKFYPDNDVDNYTNAVMKINKEFFNSSKVGNTTQETTQETTQENNNVINKILTLMLENPRITAKQISNKIENITFD
;
A
#
# COMPACT_ATOMS: atom_id res chain seq x y z
N MET A 1 -6.83 12.06 -10.67
CA MET A 1 -5.85 11.50 -9.73
C MET A 1 -6.56 10.74 -8.64
N THR A 2 -6.14 9.55 -8.33
CA THR A 2 -6.80 8.65 -7.36
C THR A 2 -6.34 8.93 -5.93
N ALA A 3 -7.08 8.47 -4.92
CA ALA A 3 -6.66 8.61 -3.51
C ALA A 3 -5.30 7.95 -3.25
N PHE A 4 -5.01 6.83 -3.88
CA PHE A 4 -3.73 6.14 -3.78
C PHE A 4 -2.57 7.01 -4.28
N GLU A 5 -2.70 7.60 -5.47
CA GLU A 5 -1.65 8.45 -6.07
C GLU A 5 -1.36 9.66 -5.19
N GLU A 6 -2.38 10.32 -4.67
CA GLU A 6 -2.22 11.45 -3.75
C GLU A 6 -1.48 11.06 -2.47
N LEU A 7 -1.84 9.93 -1.87
CA LEU A 7 -1.22 9.48 -0.63
C LEU A 7 0.22 8.98 -0.85
N ALA A 8 0.49 8.26 -1.95
CA ALA A 8 1.82 7.82 -2.31
C ALA A 8 2.75 9.02 -2.59
N THR A 9 2.26 9.97 -3.39
CA THR A 9 3.00 11.22 -3.69
C THR A 9 3.30 12.02 -2.42
N ASN A 10 2.31 12.16 -1.52
CA ASN A 10 2.54 12.85 -0.24
C ASN A 10 3.54 12.11 0.64
N ALA A 11 3.49 10.78 0.69
CA ALA A 11 4.43 10.00 1.48
C ALA A 11 5.88 10.20 1.00
N ILE A 12 6.12 10.21 -0.31
CA ILE A 12 7.44 10.47 -0.90
C ILE A 12 7.87 11.92 -0.64
N LEU A 13 6.98 12.89 -0.89
CA LEU A 13 7.28 14.31 -0.81
C LEU A 13 7.63 14.78 0.62
N HIS A 14 6.99 14.17 1.61
CA HIS A 14 7.15 14.54 3.02
C HIS A 14 8.05 13.59 3.81
N LYS A 15 8.78 12.68 3.14
CA LYS A 15 9.81 11.86 3.79
C LYS A 15 10.98 12.73 4.25
N GLU A 16 11.52 12.44 5.44
CA GLU A 16 12.79 12.95 5.91
C GLU A 16 13.93 12.09 5.31
N TYR A 17 14.61 12.64 4.30
CA TYR A 17 15.62 11.88 3.54
C TYR A 17 16.99 11.83 4.24
N ASP A 18 17.18 12.61 5.30
CA ASP A 18 18.39 12.58 6.12
C ASP A 18 18.43 11.37 7.08
N THR A 19 17.35 10.61 7.14
CA THR A 19 17.25 9.38 7.93
C THR A 19 17.29 8.13 7.04
N PRO A 20 17.82 6.99 7.55
CA PRO A 20 17.91 5.75 6.77
C PRO A 20 16.56 5.08 6.52
N GLU A 21 15.52 5.46 7.25
CA GLU A 21 14.18 4.89 7.12
C GLU A 21 13.58 5.20 5.75
N TYR A 22 12.84 4.27 5.20
CA TYR A 22 12.18 4.40 3.90
C TYR A 22 10.67 4.62 4.07
N VAL A 23 10.03 5.14 3.02
CA VAL A 23 8.57 5.19 2.95
C VAL A 23 8.03 3.77 2.85
N GLY A 24 7.12 3.40 3.76
CA GLY A 24 6.42 2.13 3.73
C GLY A 24 5.04 2.25 3.08
N ILE A 25 4.76 1.45 2.04
CA ILE A 25 3.40 1.28 1.51
C ILE A 25 3.01 -0.18 1.75
N TYR A 26 2.11 -0.40 2.71
CA TYR A 26 1.68 -1.74 3.12
C TYR A 26 0.26 -2.00 2.64
N ILE A 27 0.10 -3.03 1.83
CA ILE A 27 -1.19 -3.45 1.29
C ILE A 27 -1.70 -4.63 2.10
N TYR A 28 -2.80 -4.40 2.82
CA TYR A 28 -3.51 -5.42 3.59
C TYR A 28 -4.82 -5.79 2.90
N ARG A 29 -5.46 -6.83 3.35
CA ARG A 29 -6.74 -7.28 2.81
C ARG A 29 -7.85 -6.22 2.92
N ASP A 30 -7.84 -5.40 3.97
CA ASP A 30 -8.89 -4.43 4.33
C ASP A 30 -8.47 -2.96 4.19
N ARG A 31 -7.17 -2.69 3.96
CA ARG A 31 -6.63 -1.32 3.95
C ARG A 31 -5.30 -1.24 3.22
N ILE A 32 -4.92 -0.03 2.87
CA ILE A 32 -3.56 0.35 2.48
C ILE A 32 -3.05 1.38 3.49
N SER A 33 -1.82 1.18 3.98
CA SER A 33 -1.14 2.07 4.91
C SER A 33 0.07 2.70 4.24
N PHE A 34 0.21 4.03 4.38
CA PHE A 34 1.34 4.81 3.89
C PHE A 34 2.07 5.37 5.10
N VAL A 35 3.28 4.88 5.33
CA VAL A 35 4.04 5.16 6.57
C VAL A 35 5.28 5.98 6.26
N ASN A 36 5.39 7.12 6.93
CA ASN A 36 6.61 7.93 7.03
C ASN A 36 7.13 7.88 8.47
N HIS A 37 8.44 7.77 8.63
CA HIS A 37 9.10 7.75 9.94
C HIS A 37 9.37 9.15 10.50
N ASN A 38 8.56 10.12 10.10
CA ASN A 38 8.55 11.48 10.62
C ASN A 38 7.13 12.03 10.72
N ARG A 39 6.94 13.01 11.58
CA ARG A 39 5.66 13.74 11.69
C ARG A 39 5.52 14.78 10.59
N PRO A 40 4.28 15.26 10.33
CA PRO A 40 4.06 16.41 9.48
C PRO A 40 4.81 17.64 10.05
N LEU A 41 5.32 18.49 9.17
CA LEU A 41 5.93 19.76 9.61
C LEU A 41 4.86 20.73 10.14
N PRO A 42 5.16 21.46 11.23
CA PRO A 42 4.29 22.53 11.70
C PRO A 42 4.02 23.56 10.59
N PRO A 43 2.85 24.15 10.53
CA PRO A 43 1.72 24.03 11.48
C PRO A 43 0.78 22.85 11.24
N VAL A 44 1.10 21.93 10.34
CA VAL A 44 0.29 20.76 10.05
C VAL A 44 0.42 19.74 11.18
N THR A 45 -0.70 19.27 11.73
CA THR A 45 -0.76 18.25 12.76
C THR A 45 -1.57 17.05 12.29
N ILE A 46 -1.38 15.89 12.92
CA ILE A 46 -2.18 14.69 12.66
C ILE A 46 -3.68 14.96 12.91
N GLU A 47 -3.98 15.66 13.98
CA GLU A 47 -5.35 16.08 14.29
C GLU A 47 -5.95 16.95 13.15
N ALA A 48 -5.19 17.93 12.68
CA ALA A 48 -5.65 18.79 11.58
C ALA A 48 -5.84 18.01 10.28
N LEU A 49 -4.97 17.04 9.98
CA LEU A 49 -5.14 16.11 8.85
C LEU A 49 -6.43 15.30 8.97
N ASN A 50 -6.76 14.81 10.16
CA ASN A 50 -7.98 14.06 10.40
C ASN A 50 -9.25 14.92 10.31
N ASN A 51 -9.21 16.17 10.84
CA ASN A 51 -10.36 17.06 10.97
C ASN A 51 -10.65 17.91 9.72
N ASN A 52 -10.03 17.63 8.57
CA ASN A 52 -10.23 18.34 7.30
C ASN A 52 -9.96 19.86 7.37
N ARG A 53 -9.11 20.31 8.26
CA ARG A 53 -8.74 21.73 8.31
C ARG A 53 -7.97 22.12 7.05
N SER A 54 -8.19 23.32 6.55
CA SER A 54 -7.34 23.91 5.54
C SER A 54 -6.04 24.41 6.17
N PHE A 55 -4.97 24.41 5.40
CA PHE A 55 -3.68 24.87 5.84
C PHE A 55 -3.27 26.11 5.03
N ASP A 56 -3.26 27.27 5.67
CA ASP A 56 -2.88 28.53 5.02
C ASP A 56 -1.37 28.60 4.79
N LYS A 57 -0.60 27.98 5.68
CA LYS A 57 0.85 27.85 5.56
C LYS A 57 1.23 26.39 5.47
N ARG A 58 2.07 26.09 4.49
CA ARG A 58 2.61 24.75 4.24
C ARG A 58 4.10 24.82 4.16
N GLN A 59 4.74 23.81 4.74
CA GLN A 59 6.17 23.63 4.63
C GLN A 59 6.42 22.30 3.93
N TYR A 60 7.41 22.30 3.06
CA TYR A 60 7.89 21.10 2.39
C TYR A 60 9.31 20.82 2.84
N LEU A 61 9.57 19.59 3.31
CA LEU A 61 10.93 19.14 3.61
C LEU A 61 11.78 19.12 2.34
N ASN A 62 11.19 18.66 1.25
CA ASN A 62 11.89 18.41 -0.02
C ASN A 62 11.38 19.35 -1.11
N LYS A 63 11.90 20.59 -1.12
CA LYS A 63 11.45 21.63 -2.07
C LYS A 63 11.77 21.26 -3.51
N GLU A 64 12.93 20.69 -3.75
CA GLU A 64 13.39 20.26 -5.07
C GLU A 64 12.52 19.14 -5.62
N LEU A 65 12.17 18.15 -4.79
CA LEU A 65 11.21 17.10 -5.14
C LEU A 65 9.83 17.67 -5.42
N LYS A 66 9.37 18.62 -4.61
CA LYS A 66 8.10 19.30 -4.82
C LYS A 66 8.08 20.00 -6.18
N ASP A 67 9.13 20.72 -6.56
CA ASP A 67 9.22 21.42 -7.84
C ASP A 67 9.30 20.44 -9.01
N MET A 68 10.01 19.34 -8.87
CA MET A 68 10.04 18.24 -9.84
C MET A 68 8.66 17.62 -10.03
N PHE A 69 7.97 17.27 -8.93
CA PHE A 69 6.63 16.66 -9.00
C PHE A 69 5.60 17.61 -9.60
N PHE A 70 5.74 18.90 -9.34
CA PHE A 70 4.90 19.94 -9.96
C PHE A 70 5.15 20.00 -11.47
N SER A 71 6.41 19.98 -11.92
CA SER A 71 6.77 19.99 -13.34
C SER A 71 6.28 18.74 -14.10
N LEU A 72 6.18 17.61 -13.39
CA LEU A 72 5.65 16.35 -13.91
C LEU A 72 4.11 16.24 -13.81
N ASN A 73 3.43 17.28 -13.34
CA ASN A 73 1.99 17.30 -13.07
C ASN A 73 1.51 16.20 -12.08
N LEU A 74 2.39 15.75 -11.20
CA LEU A 74 2.05 14.78 -10.15
C LEU A 74 1.41 15.44 -8.93
N ILE A 75 1.63 16.75 -8.76
CA ILE A 75 1.01 17.57 -7.70
C ILE A 75 0.50 18.88 -8.27
N GLU A 76 -0.46 19.48 -7.58
CA GLU A 76 -0.96 20.83 -7.86
C GLU A 76 -0.40 21.84 -6.84
N SER A 77 -0.28 23.10 -7.25
CA SER A 77 0.31 24.18 -6.44
C SER A 77 -0.40 24.48 -5.12
N TYR A 78 -1.67 24.09 -4.99
CA TYR A 78 -2.53 24.57 -3.90
C TYR A 78 -2.72 23.61 -2.73
N GLY A 79 -1.96 22.48 -2.66
CA GLY A 79 -2.03 21.48 -1.58
C GLY A 79 -3.42 20.91 -1.39
N SER A 80 -4.14 20.72 -2.46
CA SER A 80 -5.47 20.10 -2.49
C SER A 80 -5.45 18.59 -2.35
N GLY A 81 -4.26 17.96 -2.38
CA GLY A 81 -4.07 16.51 -2.49
C GLY A 81 -4.82 15.70 -1.43
N ILE A 82 -4.64 16.02 -0.15
CA ILE A 82 -5.34 15.32 0.95
C ILE A 82 -6.87 15.50 0.84
N ARG A 83 -7.33 16.67 0.45
CA ARG A 83 -8.76 16.90 0.24
C ARG A 83 -9.28 16.04 -0.90
N ARG A 84 -8.58 16.02 -2.05
CA ARG A 84 -8.95 15.18 -3.20
C ARG A 84 -8.95 13.70 -2.84
N ALA A 85 -7.95 13.23 -2.08
CA ALA A 85 -7.92 11.86 -1.59
C ALA A 85 -9.16 11.52 -0.75
N LYS A 86 -9.54 12.41 0.19
CA LYS A 86 -10.74 12.24 1.01
C LYS A 86 -12.03 12.24 0.19
N ASP A 87 -12.15 13.16 -0.77
CA ASP A 87 -13.31 13.24 -1.66
C ASP A 87 -13.40 12.01 -2.57
N ALA A 88 -12.29 11.53 -3.12
CA ALA A 88 -12.24 10.31 -3.92
C ALA A 88 -12.69 9.07 -3.10
N LEU A 89 -12.22 8.93 -1.85
CA LEU A 89 -12.65 7.85 -0.97
C LEU A 89 -14.14 7.94 -0.64
N LYS A 90 -14.64 9.14 -0.34
CA LYS A 90 -16.06 9.37 -0.09
C LYS A 90 -16.93 8.99 -1.30
N ASN A 91 -16.52 9.41 -2.50
CA ASN A 91 -17.25 9.11 -3.75
C ASN A 91 -17.22 7.61 -4.07
N ASN A 92 -16.18 6.90 -3.65
CA ASN A 92 -16.05 5.44 -3.79
C ASN A 92 -16.81 4.66 -2.69
N GLY A 93 -17.49 5.32 -1.75
CA GLY A 93 -18.14 4.65 -0.60
C GLY A 93 -17.15 4.02 0.40
N SER A 94 -15.88 4.38 0.32
CA SER A 94 -14.85 3.90 1.24
C SER A 94 -14.95 4.59 2.61
N PRO A 95 -14.52 3.94 3.70
CA PRO A 95 -14.38 4.60 5.00
C PRO A 95 -13.47 5.82 4.92
N LYS A 96 -13.67 6.76 5.85
CA LYS A 96 -12.87 7.99 5.92
C LYS A 96 -11.38 7.67 6.04
N LEU A 97 -10.56 8.44 5.32
CA LEU A 97 -9.11 8.45 5.48
C LEU A 97 -8.76 8.85 6.92
N LYS A 98 -7.85 8.10 7.54
CA LYS A 98 -7.35 8.36 8.90
C LYS A 98 -5.83 8.47 8.91
N PHE A 99 -5.34 9.39 9.75
CA PHE A 99 -3.92 9.59 10.01
C PHE A 99 -3.61 9.23 11.46
N TYR A 100 -2.46 8.62 11.67
CA TYR A 100 -1.92 8.22 12.97
C TYR A 100 -0.48 8.74 13.13
N PRO A 101 0.04 8.82 14.38
CA PRO A 101 -0.55 8.32 15.62
C PRO A 101 -1.64 9.24 16.18
N ASP A 102 -2.45 8.70 17.07
CA ASP A 102 -3.46 9.47 17.81
C ASP A 102 -2.86 10.16 19.06
N ASN A 103 -1.54 10.21 19.18
CA ASN A 103 -0.80 10.82 20.29
C ASN A 103 0.31 11.74 19.78
N ASP A 104 0.93 12.51 20.66
CA ASP A 104 1.99 13.46 20.34
C ASP A 104 3.42 12.95 20.63
N VAL A 105 3.56 11.71 21.07
CA VAL A 105 4.84 11.13 21.48
C VAL A 105 5.53 10.42 20.31
N ASP A 106 4.77 9.65 19.54
CA ASP A 106 5.33 8.84 18.46
C ASP A 106 5.70 9.67 17.24
N ASN A 107 6.94 9.53 16.76
CA ASN A 107 7.48 10.30 15.65
C ASN A 107 7.30 9.56 14.31
N TYR A 108 6.06 9.38 13.86
CA TYR A 108 5.75 8.86 12.53
C TYR A 108 4.44 9.44 11.99
N THR A 109 4.18 9.24 10.73
CA THR A 109 2.88 9.50 10.08
C THR A 109 2.43 8.26 9.35
N ASN A 110 1.23 7.76 9.63
CA ASN A 110 0.62 6.65 8.91
C ASN A 110 -0.74 7.10 8.37
N ALA A 111 -0.86 7.24 7.06
CA ALA A 111 -2.13 7.47 6.40
C ALA A 111 -2.78 6.11 6.08
N VAL A 112 -3.96 5.85 6.64
CA VAL A 112 -4.69 4.59 6.48
C VAL A 112 -5.90 4.78 5.59
N MET A 113 -5.84 4.20 4.42
CA MET A 113 -6.91 4.14 3.43
C MET A 113 -7.60 2.77 3.52
N LYS A 114 -8.82 2.72 4.07
CA LYS A 114 -9.61 1.49 4.13
C LYS A 114 -10.32 1.23 2.81
N ILE A 115 -10.43 -0.05 2.45
CA ILE A 115 -11.12 -0.50 1.24
C ILE A 115 -12.64 -0.43 1.45
N ASN A 116 -13.39 -0.13 0.38
CA ASN A 116 -14.85 -0.17 0.41
C ASN A 116 -15.32 -1.59 0.73
N LYS A 117 -16.23 -1.71 1.70
CA LYS A 117 -16.77 -3.01 2.15
C LYS A 117 -17.54 -3.75 1.05
N GLU A 118 -18.16 -3.04 0.14
CA GLU A 118 -18.89 -3.63 -0.99
C GLU A 118 -17.98 -4.41 -1.93
N PHE A 119 -16.69 -4.01 -2.02
CA PHE A 119 -15.69 -4.74 -2.77
C PHE A 119 -15.52 -6.18 -2.27
N PHE A 120 -15.61 -6.41 -0.96
CA PHE A 120 -15.54 -7.77 -0.38
C PHE A 120 -16.82 -8.57 -0.60
N ASN A 121 -17.96 -7.91 -0.68
CA ASN A 121 -19.25 -8.58 -0.89
C ASN A 121 -19.43 -8.98 -2.35
N SER A 122 -18.98 -8.17 -3.29
CA SER A 122 -19.00 -8.49 -4.73
C SER A 122 -18.06 -9.64 -5.08
N SER A 123 -16.95 -9.80 -4.38
CA SER A 123 -16.04 -10.95 -4.55
C SER A 123 -16.65 -12.29 -4.11
N LYS A 124 -17.78 -12.27 -3.38
CA LYS A 124 -18.54 -13.48 -3.02
C LYS A 124 -19.65 -13.86 -4.02
N VAL A 125 -19.98 -12.96 -4.95
CA VAL A 125 -21.10 -13.16 -5.92
C VAL A 125 -20.62 -13.33 -7.37
N GLY A 126 -19.35 -13.15 -7.65
CA GLY A 126 -18.79 -13.19 -9.01
C GLY A 126 -17.89 -14.39 -9.27
N ASN A 127 -18.44 -15.57 -9.41
CA ASN A 127 -17.88 -16.61 -10.27
C ASN A 127 -18.10 -16.21 -11.74
N THR A 128 -17.46 -15.15 -12.20
CA THR A 128 -17.40 -14.89 -13.65
C THR A 128 -16.21 -13.95 -13.93
N THR A 129 -15.27 -14.46 -14.69
CA THR A 129 -14.09 -13.83 -15.29
C THR A 129 -12.79 -14.00 -14.49
N GLN A 130 -12.36 -15.24 -14.28
CA GLN A 130 -10.96 -15.61 -14.03
C GLN A 130 -10.65 -16.92 -14.78
N GLU A 131 -10.86 -16.97 -16.07
CA GLU A 131 -10.52 -18.17 -16.85
C GLU A 131 -9.05 -18.25 -17.30
N THR A 132 -8.21 -17.24 -16.98
CA THR A 132 -6.80 -17.29 -17.41
C THR A 132 -5.80 -17.42 -16.26
N THR A 133 -6.22 -17.33 -14.98
CA THR A 133 -5.31 -17.45 -13.82
C THR A 133 -5.60 -18.67 -12.96
N GLN A 134 -6.72 -19.36 -13.13
CA GLN A 134 -7.11 -20.50 -12.29
C GLN A 134 -6.39 -21.80 -12.67
N GLU A 135 -6.06 -22.04 -13.93
CA GLU A 135 -5.30 -23.23 -14.32
C GLU A 135 -3.89 -23.20 -13.75
N THR A 136 -3.19 -22.05 -13.84
CA THR A 136 -1.83 -21.90 -13.30
C THR A 136 -1.80 -21.96 -11.76
N THR A 137 -2.86 -21.53 -11.07
CA THR A 137 -2.92 -21.56 -9.60
C THR A 137 -3.25 -22.96 -9.08
N GLN A 138 -4.09 -23.73 -9.77
CA GLN A 138 -4.38 -25.12 -9.39
C GLN A 138 -3.20 -26.06 -9.68
N GLU A 139 -2.50 -25.90 -10.79
CA GLU A 139 -1.28 -26.65 -11.09
C GLU A 139 -0.18 -26.30 -10.07
N ASN A 140 0.05 -25.05 -9.76
CA ASN A 140 1.03 -24.63 -8.75
C ASN A 140 0.67 -25.16 -7.35
N ASN A 141 -0.59 -25.15 -6.93
CA ASN A 141 -1.01 -25.72 -5.66
C ASN A 141 -0.83 -27.26 -5.63
N ASN A 142 -1.07 -27.95 -6.73
CA ASN A 142 -0.82 -29.40 -6.84
C ASN A 142 0.68 -29.70 -6.73
N VAL A 143 1.53 -28.91 -7.36
CA VAL A 143 3.00 -29.05 -7.28
C VAL A 143 3.49 -28.78 -5.87
N ILE A 144 3.03 -27.69 -5.23
CA ILE A 144 3.37 -27.35 -3.85
C ILE A 144 2.97 -28.46 -2.88
N ASN A 145 1.75 -29.00 -3.00
CA ASN A 145 1.29 -30.10 -2.15
C ASN A 145 2.12 -31.38 -2.35
N LYS A 146 2.51 -31.70 -3.59
CA LYS A 146 3.41 -32.84 -3.86
C LYS A 146 4.79 -32.64 -3.22
N ILE A 147 5.36 -31.43 -3.30
CA ILE A 147 6.64 -31.09 -2.64
C ILE A 147 6.52 -31.28 -1.13
N LEU A 148 5.48 -30.72 -0.52
CA LEU A 148 5.24 -30.84 0.92
C LEU A 148 5.10 -32.30 1.36
N THR A 149 4.38 -33.12 0.62
CA THR A 149 4.23 -34.55 0.90
C THR A 149 5.59 -35.27 0.86
N LEU A 150 6.39 -35.01 -0.19
CA LEU A 150 7.75 -35.60 -0.31
C LEU A 150 8.69 -35.18 0.83
N MET A 151 8.58 -33.94 1.32
CA MET A 151 9.34 -33.42 2.45
C MET A 151 8.89 -34.04 3.79
N LEU A 152 7.58 -34.30 3.95
CA LEU A 152 7.03 -35.00 5.13
C LEU A 152 7.47 -36.48 5.18
N GLU A 153 7.47 -37.16 4.03
CA GLU A 153 7.91 -38.55 3.93
C GLU A 153 9.44 -38.72 4.13
N ASN A 154 10.21 -37.73 3.65
CA ASN A 154 11.67 -37.75 3.81
C ASN A 154 12.20 -36.35 4.15
N PRO A 155 12.35 -35.96 5.44
CA PRO A 155 12.85 -34.66 5.87
C PRO A 155 14.26 -34.27 5.38
N ARG A 156 15.01 -35.23 4.83
CA ARG A 156 16.35 -35.02 4.27
C ARG A 156 16.38 -35.04 2.74
N ILE A 157 15.24 -34.96 2.09
CA ILE A 157 15.15 -34.95 0.63
C ILE A 157 15.81 -33.69 0.06
N THR A 158 16.63 -33.83 -0.95
CA THR A 158 17.29 -32.69 -1.62
C THR A 158 16.43 -32.15 -2.75
N ALA A 159 16.67 -30.86 -3.13
CA ALA A 159 15.97 -30.23 -4.24
C ALA A 159 16.07 -31.03 -5.54
N LYS A 160 17.25 -31.61 -5.83
CA LYS A 160 17.46 -32.45 -7.00
C LYS A 160 16.63 -33.75 -6.97
N GLN A 161 16.42 -34.33 -5.80
CA GLN A 161 15.57 -35.50 -5.63
C GLN A 161 14.10 -35.18 -5.76
N ILE A 162 13.69 -33.98 -5.30
CA ILE A 162 12.32 -33.46 -5.50
C ILE A 162 12.06 -33.22 -6.99
N SER A 163 13.00 -32.54 -7.68
CA SER A 163 12.91 -32.29 -9.12
C SER A 163 12.74 -33.57 -9.94
N ASN A 164 13.49 -34.63 -9.61
CA ASN A 164 13.40 -35.92 -10.31
C ASN A 164 12.11 -36.69 -10.04
N LYS A 165 11.38 -36.35 -8.96
CA LYS A 165 10.12 -37.02 -8.61
C LYS A 165 8.88 -36.26 -9.07
N ILE A 166 9.06 -35.00 -9.47
CA ILE A 166 7.98 -34.12 -9.96
C ILE A 166 8.32 -33.78 -11.42
N GLU A 167 7.72 -34.51 -12.35
CA GLU A 167 7.77 -34.14 -13.78
C GLU A 167 7.28 -32.70 -13.95
N ASN A 168 8.11 -31.81 -14.52
CA ASN A 168 7.88 -30.38 -14.84
C ASN A 168 8.49 -29.33 -13.88
N ILE A 169 9.44 -29.65 -13.02
CA ILE A 169 10.22 -28.60 -12.34
C ILE A 169 11.69 -28.66 -12.79
N THR A 170 12.12 -27.68 -13.58
CA THR A 170 13.54 -27.38 -13.85
C THR A 170 14.02 -26.33 -12.85
N PHE A 171 15.10 -26.60 -12.13
CA PHE A 171 15.84 -25.61 -11.35
C PHE A 171 17.06 -25.20 -12.18
N ASP A 172 17.08 -23.92 -12.61
CA ASP A 172 18.29 -23.27 -13.13
C ASP A 172 19.23 -22.88 -11.99
#